data_753f6cec905ce8cd575d12a9309f4aab
#
_entry.id   753f6cec905ce8cd575d12a9309f4aab
#
_cell.length_a   1.000
_cell.length_b   1.000
_cell.length_c   1.000
_cell.angle_alpha   90.00
_cell.angle_beta   90.00
_cell.angle_gamma   90.00
#
_symmetry.space_group_name_H-M   'P 1'
#
loop_
_entity.id
_entity.type
_entity.pdbx_description
1 polymer ?
#
loop_
_entity_poly.entity_id
_entity_poly.type
_entity_poly.pdbx_seq_one_letter_code
_entity_poly.pdbx_strand_id
1 'polypeptide(L)'
;MEYCTKCVYPLNAVNLRIDDGICSSCKVFEKFSTIENQEWERREKLLESILKEVKVQNSNNYDCLIPVSGGKDSYFQTHTIVKKYGLKPLLVTYNGNNYLPEGDYNRDRMKECFDADHIVWGPSVSVLKKLNIASFKKMGDMNWQNHCG
;
A
#
# COMPACT_ATOMS: atom_id res chain seq x y z
N MET A 1 -18.44 6.01 -25.40
CA MET A 1 -17.88 6.00 -24.01
C MET A 1 -17.04 7.26 -23.88
N GLU A 2 -17.27 8.07 -22.87
CA GLU A 2 -16.51 9.31 -22.67
C GLU A 2 -15.26 9.03 -21.84
N TYR A 3 -14.17 9.73 -22.12
CA TYR A 3 -12.87 9.56 -21.48
C TYR A 3 -12.38 10.89 -20.92
N CYS A 4 -11.58 10.81 -19.86
CA CYS A 4 -10.89 11.98 -19.34
C CYS A 4 -9.97 12.57 -20.43
N THR A 5 -10.09 13.87 -20.67
CA THR A 5 -9.30 14.57 -21.69
C THR A 5 -7.80 14.58 -21.40
N LYS A 6 -7.39 14.34 -20.14
CA LYS A 6 -6.00 14.40 -19.70
C LYS A 6 -5.31 13.03 -19.62
N CYS A 7 -5.98 11.99 -19.10
CA CYS A 7 -5.38 10.67 -18.89
C CYS A 7 -6.07 9.52 -19.62
N VAL A 8 -7.08 9.82 -20.45
CA VAL A 8 -7.84 8.84 -21.25
C VAL A 8 -8.56 7.78 -20.39
N TYR A 9 -8.73 8.01 -19.10
CA TYR A 9 -9.46 7.10 -18.22
C TYR A 9 -10.96 7.16 -18.51
N PRO A 10 -11.70 6.03 -18.53
CA PRO A 10 -13.14 6.04 -18.79
C PRO A 10 -13.90 6.82 -17.71
N LEU A 11 -14.77 7.75 -18.11
CA LEU A 11 -15.48 8.64 -17.19
C LEU A 11 -16.64 7.96 -16.43
N ASN A 12 -17.01 6.75 -16.83
CA ASN A 12 -18.03 5.94 -16.14
C ASN A 12 -17.46 5.02 -15.05
N ALA A 13 -16.18 5.15 -14.71
CA ALA A 13 -15.56 4.35 -13.66
C ALA A 13 -16.14 4.70 -12.28
N VAL A 14 -16.31 3.67 -11.45
CA VAL A 14 -16.87 3.79 -10.10
C VAL A 14 -15.98 4.70 -9.24
N ASN A 15 -16.61 5.58 -8.44
CA ASN A 15 -15.94 6.54 -7.55
C ASN A 15 -15.11 7.62 -8.25
N LEU A 16 -15.22 7.79 -9.54
CA LEU A 16 -14.57 8.86 -10.27
C LEU A 16 -15.48 10.10 -10.31
N ARG A 17 -14.99 11.22 -9.81
CA ARG A 17 -15.64 12.54 -10.00
C ARG A 17 -15.08 13.18 -11.25
N ILE A 18 -15.96 13.82 -12.02
CA ILE A 18 -15.62 14.50 -13.27
C ILE A 18 -15.98 15.94 -13.12
N ASP A 19 -15.09 16.80 -13.56
CA ASP A 19 -15.28 18.24 -13.58
C ASP A 19 -14.60 18.79 -14.84
N ASP A 20 -15.38 19.42 -15.73
CA ASP A 20 -14.94 19.92 -17.03
C ASP A 20 -14.19 18.89 -17.89
N GLY A 21 -14.67 17.65 -17.93
CA GLY A 21 -14.05 16.56 -18.71
C GLY A 21 -12.74 16.02 -18.12
N ILE A 22 -12.31 16.49 -16.95
CA ILE A 22 -11.11 16.04 -16.26
C ILE A 22 -11.50 15.21 -15.04
N CYS A 23 -10.89 14.03 -14.88
CA CYS A 23 -11.16 13.17 -13.74
C CYS A 23 -10.50 13.66 -12.44
N SER A 24 -11.12 13.30 -11.31
CA SER A 24 -10.62 13.66 -9.97
C SER A 24 -9.18 13.21 -9.71
N SER A 25 -8.75 12.08 -10.27
CA SER A 25 -7.36 11.61 -10.14
C SER A 25 -6.36 12.57 -10.81
N CYS A 26 -6.67 13.09 -11.99
CA CYS A 26 -5.83 14.09 -12.64
C CYS A 26 -5.75 15.39 -11.84
N LYS A 27 -6.88 15.85 -11.26
CA LYS A 27 -6.88 17.05 -10.41
C LYS A 27 -6.08 16.87 -9.13
N VAL A 28 -6.12 15.68 -8.53
CA VAL A 28 -5.27 15.34 -7.38
C VAL A 28 -3.80 15.31 -7.77
N PHE A 29 -3.47 14.72 -8.91
CA PHE A 29 -2.09 14.66 -9.42
C PHE A 29 -1.51 16.07 -9.67
N GLU A 30 -2.30 17.00 -10.21
CA GLU A 30 -1.89 18.40 -10.36
C GLU A 30 -1.48 19.03 -9.01
N LYS A 31 -2.28 18.80 -7.96
CA LYS A 31 -1.93 19.30 -6.61
C LYS A 31 -0.64 18.70 -6.09
N PHE A 32 -0.37 17.41 -6.36
CA PHE A 32 0.89 16.80 -5.97
C PHE A 32 2.10 17.40 -6.73
N SER A 33 1.93 17.71 -8.02
CA SER A 33 3.01 18.28 -8.83
C SER A 33 3.34 19.74 -8.48
N THR A 34 2.48 20.42 -7.73
CA THR A 34 2.73 21.80 -7.23
C THR A 34 3.38 21.85 -5.84
N ILE A 35 3.62 20.70 -5.21
CA ILE A 35 4.28 20.67 -3.90
C ILE A 35 5.76 21.07 -4.09
N GLU A 36 6.17 22.13 -3.42
CA GLU A 36 7.52 22.65 -3.47
C GLU A 36 8.54 21.67 -2.84
N ASN A 37 9.78 21.71 -3.31
CA ASN A 37 10.86 20.87 -2.80
C ASN A 37 11.07 21.04 -1.28
N GLN A 38 10.92 22.25 -0.76
CA GLN A 38 11.04 22.53 0.68
C GLN A 38 10.04 21.71 1.52
N GLU A 39 8.81 21.51 1.01
CA GLU A 39 7.81 20.71 1.71
C GLU A 39 8.17 19.22 1.68
N TRP A 40 8.74 18.73 0.59
CA TRP A 40 9.27 17.35 0.53
C TRP A 40 10.43 17.13 1.49
N GLU A 41 11.38 18.06 1.57
CA GLU A 41 12.48 18.03 2.53
C GLU A 41 11.98 18.08 3.98
N ARG A 42 10.96 18.89 4.27
CA ARG A 42 10.33 18.94 5.60
C ARG A 42 9.72 17.59 5.97
N ARG A 43 9.00 16.95 5.05
CA ARG A 43 8.40 15.62 5.27
C ARG A 43 9.46 14.54 5.47
N GLU A 44 10.54 14.59 4.72
CA GLU A 44 11.66 13.67 4.87
C GLU A 44 12.31 13.80 6.25
N LYS A 45 12.61 15.02 6.70
CA LYS A 45 13.14 15.28 8.05
C LYS A 45 12.22 14.81 9.17
N LEU A 46 10.89 14.98 8.97
CA LEU A 46 9.90 14.46 9.92
C LEU A 46 9.94 12.93 9.98
N LEU A 47 9.97 12.25 8.84
CA LEU A 47 10.12 10.80 8.79
C LEU A 47 11.41 10.35 9.48
N GLU A 48 12.53 10.99 9.19
CA GLU A 48 13.83 10.67 9.81
C GLU A 48 13.80 10.83 11.32
N SER A 49 13.13 11.86 11.87
CA SER A 49 13.01 12.04 13.31
C SER A 49 12.24 10.88 13.96
N ILE A 50 11.12 10.48 13.36
CA ILE A 50 10.32 9.33 13.83
C ILE A 50 11.15 8.04 13.81
N LEU A 51 11.86 7.79 12.72
CA LEU A 51 12.66 6.57 12.57
C LEU A 51 13.85 6.53 13.57
N LYS A 52 14.45 7.67 13.87
CA LYS A 52 15.50 7.77 14.92
C LYS A 52 14.94 7.44 16.31
N GLU A 53 13.78 7.95 16.66
CA GLU A 53 13.14 7.64 17.95
C GLU A 53 12.83 6.14 18.08
N VAL A 54 12.28 5.53 17.03
CA VAL A 54 11.99 4.09 17.01
C VAL A 54 13.26 3.26 17.20
N LYS A 55 14.36 3.61 16.54
CA LYS A 55 15.63 2.89 16.63
C LYS A 55 16.24 2.95 18.02
N VAL A 56 16.07 4.06 18.72
CA VAL A 56 16.57 4.22 20.11
C VAL A 56 15.75 3.38 21.09
N GLN A 57 14.44 3.24 20.88
CA GLN A 57 13.54 2.53 21.77
C GLN A 57 13.60 0.99 21.61
N ASN A 58 13.98 0.49 20.43
CA ASN A 58 13.97 -0.95 20.12
C ASN A 58 15.38 -1.53 20.03
N SER A 59 15.86 -2.09 21.13
CA SER A 59 17.22 -2.67 21.16
C SER A 59 17.31 -4.12 20.66
N ASN A 60 16.22 -4.91 20.64
CA ASN A 60 16.33 -6.37 20.47
C ASN A 60 15.38 -7.03 19.47
N ASN A 61 14.42 -6.31 18.87
CA ASN A 61 13.41 -6.87 17.97
C ASN A 61 13.33 -6.10 16.66
N TYR A 62 12.14 -6.08 16.06
CA TYR A 62 11.87 -5.32 14.85
C TYR A 62 11.66 -3.84 15.17
N ASP A 63 12.21 -2.98 14.31
CA ASP A 63 12.04 -1.53 14.45
C ASP A 63 10.66 -1.08 13.95
N CYS A 64 10.12 -1.78 12.97
CA CYS A 64 8.81 -1.46 12.39
C CYS A 64 8.14 -2.69 11.76
N LEU A 65 6.85 -2.56 11.45
CA LEU A 65 6.09 -3.52 10.67
C LEU A 65 5.78 -2.90 9.31
N ILE A 66 6.01 -3.67 8.23
CA ILE A 66 5.66 -3.27 6.86
C ILE A 66 4.63 -4.25 6.30
N PRO A 67 3.40 -3.80 6.01
CA PRO A 67 2.45 -4.64 5.27
C PRO A 67 2.91 -4.77 3.82
N VAL A 68 3.05 -6.01 3.34
CA VAL A 68 3.60 -6.28 2.02
C VAL A 68 2.69 -7.20 1.20
N SER A 69 2.58 -6.91 -0.08
CA SER A 69 1.84 -7.72 -1.05
C SER A 69 2.75 -8.38 -2.11
N GLY A 70 4.05 -8.08 -2.11
CA GLY A 70 4.98 -8.49 -3.16
C GLY A 70 4.96 -7.58 -4.40
N GLY A 71 4.14 -6.52 -4.39
CA GLY A 71 4.10 -5.52 -5.46
C GLY A 71 5.25 -4.49 -5.36
N LYS A 72 5.39 -3.67 -6.40
CA LYS A 72 6.46 -2.66 -6.53
C LYS A 72 6.56 -1.71 -5.33
N ASP A 73 5.42 -1.30 -4.78
CA ASP A 73 5.38 -0.35 -3.67
C ASP A 73 5.89 -1.00 -2.36
N SER A 74 5.54 -2.29 -2.13
CA SER A 74 6.07 -3.08 -1.00
C SER A 74 7.59 -3.22 -1.08
N TYR A 75 8.13 -3.51 -2.27
CA TYR A 75 9.57 -3.57 -2.50
C TYR A 75 10.24 -2.23 -2.26
N PHE A 76 9.68 -1.14 -2.80
CA PHE A 76 10.22 0.20 -2.63
C PHE A 76 10.25 0.64 -1.16
N GLN A 77 9.14 0.43 -0.43
CA GLN A 77 9.05 0.75 1.00
C GLN A 77 10.08 -0.04 1.80
N THR A 78 10.12 -1.36 1.60
CA THR A 78 11.06 -2.23 2.32
C THR A 78 12.51 -1.88 1.99
N HIS A 79 12.83 -1.66 0.71
CA HIS A 79 14.16 -1.22 0.30
C HIS A 79 14.57 0.09 0.99
N THR A 80 13.66 1.06 1.03
CA THR A 80 13.92 2.36 1.65
C THR A 80 14.19 2.20 3.15
N ILE A 81 13.36 1.45 3.86
CA ILE A 81 13.51 1.22 5.29
C ILE A 81 14.82 0.47 5.61
N VAL A 82 15.12 -0.59 4.86
CA VAL A 82 16.31 -1.43 5.12
C VAL A 82 17.59 -0.77 4.62
N LYS A 83 17.62 -0.31 3.35
CA LYS A 83 18.87 0.15 2.71
C LYS A 83 19.17 1.62 2.97
N LYS A 84 18.17 2.49 3.00
CA LYS A 84 18.38 3.92 3.25
C LYS A 84 18.48 4.22 4.76
N TYR A 85 17.58 3.65 5.56
CA TYR A 85 17.49 3.96 7.00
C TYR A 85 18.12 2.92 7.91
N GLY A 86 18.50 1.75 7.42
CA GLY A 86 19.18 0.70 8.19
C GLY A 86 18.34 0.14 9.33
N LEU A 87 17.01 0.07 9.14
CA LEU A 87 16.06 -0.45 10.12
C LEU A 87 15.74 -1.92 9.82
N LYS A 88 15.35 -2.65 10.86
CA LYS A 88 14.97 -4.07 10.80
C LYS A 88 13.43 -4.20 10.80
N PRO A 89 12.77 -4.35 9.64
CA PRO A 89 11.33 -4.50 9.57
C PRO A 89 10.89 -5.95 9.82
N LEU A 90 9.68 -6.12 10.37
CA LEU A 90 8.89 -7.33 10.24
C LEU A 90 7.95 -7.16 9.03
N LEU A 91 8.05 -8.04 8.03
CA LEU A 91 7.12 -8.04 6.91
C LEU A 91 5.86 -8.82 7.29
N VAL A 92 4.70 -8.28 6.94
CA VAL A 92 3.42 -8.92 7.25
C VAL A 92 2.54 -8.92 6.02
N THR A 93 2.00 -10.09 5.65
CA THR A 93 1.01 -10.22 4.58
C THR A 93 -0.32 -10.72 5.14
N TYR A 94 -1.39 -10.01 4.82
CA TYR A 94 -2.74 -10.54 4.94
C TYR A 94 -3.07 -11.36 3.70
N ASN A 95 -3.21 -12.67 3.87
CA ASN A 95 -3.53 -13.60 2.77
C ASN A 95 -5.04 -13.87 2.71
N GLY A 96 -5.79 -12.90 2.20
CA GLY A 96 -7.24 -12.98 2.03
C GLY A 96 -7.71 -13.09 0.58
N ASN A 97 -6.79 -13.01 -0.38
CA ASN A 97 -7.08 -13.00 -1.81
C ASN A 97 -6.41 -14.19 -2.52
N ASN A 98 -6.94 -14.52 -3.70
CA ASN A 98 -6.29 -15.45 -4.60
C ASN A 98 -5.14 -14.74 -5.31
N TYR A 99 -3.92 -15.11 -4.99
CA TYR A 99 -2.73 -14.61 -5.68
C TYR A 99 -2.42 -15.47 -6.92
N LEU A 100 -1.82 -14.84 -7.90
CA LEU A 100 -1.16 -15.57 -8.98
C LEU A 100 0.17 -16.15 -8.46
N PRO A 101 0.66 -17.27 -9.05
CA PRO A 101 1.94 -17.86 -8.67
C PRO A 101 3.11 -16.85 -8.68
N GLU A 102 3.11 -15.92 -9.64
CA GLU A 102 4.10 -14.85 -9.73
C GLU A 102 4.02 -13.87 -8.55
N GLY A 103 2.80 -13.60 -8.08
CA GLY A 103 2.57 -12.75 -6.91
C GLY A 103 3.09 -13.41 -5.63
N ASP A 104 2.83 -14.69 -5.45
CA ASP A 104 3.36 -15.48 -4.33
C ASP A 104 4.88 -15.55 -4.37
N TYR A 105 5.46 -15.84 -5.53
CA TYR A 105 6.91 -15.84 -5.74
C TYR A 105 7.56 -14.50 -5.39
N ASN A 106 7.01 -13.39 -5.90
CA ASN A 106 7.52 -12.06 -5.62
C ASN A 106 7.45 -11.71 -4.13
N ARG A 107 6.36 -12.05 -3.48
CA ARG A 107 6.18 -11.86 -2.04
C ARG A 107 7.21 -12.66 -1.23
N ASP A 108 7.38 -13.93 -1.56
CA ASP A 108 8.28 -14.83 -0.82
C ASP A 108 9.75 -14.44 -1.01
N ARG A 109 10.12 -13.92 -2.17
CA ARG A 109 11.47 -13.39 -2.43
C ARG A 109 11.84 -12.18 -1.59
N MET A 110 10.88 -11.45 -1.04
CA MET A 110 11.18 -10.28 -0.21
C MET A 110 12.02 -10.65 1.02
N LYS A 111 11.81 -11.84 1.61
CA LYS A 111 12.61 -12.36 2.73
C LYS A 111 14.09 -12.44 2.37
N GLU A 112 14.38 -12.99 1.21
CA GLU A 112 15.75 -13.19 0.73
C GLU A 112 16.39 -11.87 0.31
N CYS A 113 15.64 -11.01 -0.41
CA CYS A 113 16.14 -9.74 -0.90
C CYS A 113 16.52 -8.75 0.20
N PHE A 114 15.81 -8.80 1.32
CA PHE A 114 15.94 -7.82 2.40
C PHE A 114 16.46 -8.41 3.71
N ASP A 115 16.70 -9.72 3.76
CA ASP A 115 17.07 -10.45 4.99
C ASP A 115 16.11 -10.11 6.14
N ALA A 116 14.80 -10.25 5.87
CA ALA A 116 13.73 -9.83 6.77
C ALA A 116 12.77 -10.98 7.07
N ASP A 117 12.33 -11.08 8.31
CA ASP A 117 11.30 -12.03 8.69
C ASP A 117 9.95 -11.65 8.08
N HIS A 118 9.14 -12.65 7.73
CA HIS A 118 7.87 -12.47 7.06
C HIS A 118 6.79 -13.36 7.67
N ILE A 119 5.71 -12.74 8.13
CA ILE A 119 4.50 -13.42 8.59
C ILE A 119 3.42 -13.32 7.53
N VAL A 120 2.90 -14.47 7.11
CA VAL A 120 1.73 -14.54 6.23
C VAL A 120 0.55 -15.06 7.04
N TRP A 121 -0.47 -14.22 7.21
CA TRP A 121 -1.66 -14.57 7.97
C TRP A 121 -2.90 -14.48 7.09
N GLY A 122 -3.79 -15.46 7.21
CA GLY A 122 -5.07 -15.46 6.53
C GLY A 122 -6.21 -15.98 7.42
N PRO A 123 -7.39 -15.42 7.29
CA PRO A 123 -8.56 -15.91 8.01
C PRO A 123 -9.04 -17.25 7.44
N SER A 124 -9.84 -17.97 8.20
CA SER A 124 -10.49 -19.18 7.71
C SER A 124 -11.42 -18.87 6.53
N VAL A 125 -11.62 -19.84 5.66
CA VAL A 125 -12.51 -19.71 4.49
C VAL A 125 -13.92 -19.32 4.89
N SER A 126 -14.43 -19.81 6.03
CA SER A 126 -15.75 -19.46 6.53
C SER A 126 -15.87 -17.97 6.91
N VAL A 127 -14.82 -17.38 7.47
CA VAL A 127 -14.75 -15.94 7.79
C VAL A 127 -14.69 -15.14 6.52
N LEU A 128 -13.85 -15.50 5.54
CA LEU A 128 -13.78 -14.83 4.24
C LEU A 128 -15.13 -14.81 3.53
N LYS A 129 -15.82 -15.95 3.48
CA LYS A 129 -17.16 -16.02 2.88
C LYS A 129 -18.14 -15.07 3.57
N LYS A 130 -18.14 -15.01 4.90
CA LYS A 130 -19.04 -14.08 5.65
C LYS A 130 -18.70 -12.62 5.36
N LEU A 131 -17.42 -12.26 5.31
CA LEU A 131 -16.96 -10.91 4.98
C LEU A 131 -17.38 -10.52 3.56
N ASN A 132 -17.16 -11.38 2.57
CA ASN A 132 -17.56 -11.12 1.19
C ASN A 132 -19.07 -10.97 1.05
N ILE A 133 -19.87 -11.81 1.70
CA ILE A 133 -21.33 -11.69 1.70
C ILE A 133 -21.78 -10.38 2.36
N ALA A 134 -21.20 -10.00 3.49
CA ALA A 134 -21.52 -8.76 4.19
C ALA A 134 -21.16 -7.53 3.35
N SER A 135 -19.98 -7.55 2.71
CA SER A 135 -19.53 -6.49 1.80
C SER A 135 -20.47 -6.35 0.61
N PHE A 136 -20.78 -7.45 -0.06
CA PHE A 136 -21.68 -7.43 -1.20
C PHE A 136 -23.07 -6.89 -0.84
N LYS A 137 -23.62 -7.29 0.29
CA LYS A 137 -24.93 -6.80 0.78
C LYS A 137 -24.93 -5.31 1.13
N LYS A 138 -23.84 -4.80 1.70
CA LYS A 138 -23.75 -3.40 2.15
C LYS A 138 -23.27 -2.42 1.09
N MET A 139 -22.32 -2.84 0.25
CA MET A 139 -21.57 -1.95 -0.65
C MET A 139 -21.78 -2.30 -2.13
N GLY A 140 -22.38 -3.45 -2.43
CA GLY A 140 -22.60 -3.91 -3.81
C GLY A 140 -21.38 -4.53 -4.48
N ASP A 141 -20.27 -4.66 -3.75
CA ASP A 141 -19.05 -5.30 -4.23
C ASP A 141 -18.40 -6.19 -3.16
N MET A 142 -17.38 -6.97 -3.54
CA MET A 142 -16.63 -7.84 -2.63
C MET A 142 -15.28 -7.25 -2.19
N ASN A 143 -15.01 -5.99 -2.52
CA ASN A 143 -13.73 -5.33 -2.20
C ASN A 143 -13.73 -4.69 -0.80
N TRP A 144 -14.23 -5.40 0.20
CA TRP A 144 -14.27 -4.91 1.58
C TRP A 144 -12.90 -4.44 2.10
N GLN A 145 -11.82 -4.97 1.56
CA GLN A 145 -10.46 -4.56 1.90
C GLN A 145 -10.19 -3.09 1.55
N ASN A 146 -10.77 -2.59 0.46
CA ASN A 146 -10.62 -1.20 0.05
C ASN A 146 -11.48 -0.23 0.88
N HIS A 147 -12.45 -0.78 1.64
CA HIS A 147 -13.38 0.01 2.45
C HIS A 147 -13.07 -0.04 3.95
N CYS A 148 -12.20 -0.96 4.38
CA CYS A 148 -11.84 -1.17 5.78
C CYS A 148 -10.38 -0.77 6.07
N GLY A 149 -9.68 -0.19 5.09
CA GLY A 149 -8.31 0.28 5.21
C GLY A 149 -8.19 1.67 5.80
#